data_864733b1648cd64725120295b465375f
#
_entry.id   864733b1648cd64725120295b465375f
#
_cell.length_a   1.000
_cell.length_b   1.000
_cell.length_c   1.000
_cell.angle_alpha   90.00
_cell.angle_beta   90.00
_cell.angle_gamma   90.00
#
_symmetry.space_group_name_H-M   'P 1'
#
loop_
_entity.id
_entity.type
_entity.pdbx_description
1 polymer ?
#
loop_
_entity_poly.entity_id
_entity_poly.type
_entity_poly.pdbx_seq_one_letter_code
_entity_poly.pdbx_strand_id
1 'polypeptide(L)'
;MRNSNINNVRKNQRRNFLKYLIATGASSSLLACGSKAQRGERNLNNPLLWAVAWKQTAAEYGALCHQAFNLAKLRVEMAIESDDGKKPLAVITDMDDTIIHAASYWGYLIKQGKDFFDDKVWDDWLPKNLITAVPGSLDFLRYCTENSVEIFYVTNRDQGERTYEYALDQLNYLNFPNADKNHLTVYRDTSDKMPTKLSVSKKYNLVLMLGDNLNDYKRDYYVKDIDQRYSLMEKDNHDYGNKFIVLPNPTDGHWVRAIFGESEPLPNDDNRSLLFSAATRVSWNGK
;
A
#
# COMPACT_ATOMS: atom_id res chain seq x y z
N MET A 1 50.21 22.24 -8.43
CA MET A 1 50.58 21.56 -7.17
C MET A 1 49.47 21.75 -6.13
N ARG A 2 48.49 20.85 -6.07
CA ARG A 2 47.50 20.72 -4.97
C ARG A 2 46.53 19.58 -5.34
N ASN A 3 46.97 18.32 -5.16
CA ASN A 3 46.03 17.18 -5.20
C ASN A 3 46.66 15.88 -4.67
N SER A 4 47.50 15.95 -3.63
CA SER A 4 48.14 14.76 -3.05
C SER A 4 47.83 14.52 -1.54
N ASN A 5 46.99 15.35 -0.88
CA ASN A 5 46.82 15.25 0.56
C ASN A 5 45.46 14.67 1.04
N ILE A 6 44.54 14.36 0.16
CA ILE A 6 43.21 13.85 0.59
C ILE A 6 43.18 12.31 0.72
N ASN A 7 44.04 11.61 0.03
CA ASN A 7 44.03 10.12 0.05
C ASN A 7 44.81 9.48 1.19
N ASN A 8 45.61 10.25 1.93
CA ASN A 8 46.38 9.70 3.07
C ASN A 8 45.62 9.76 4.41
N VAL A 9 44.62 10.59 4.55
CA VAL A 9 43.82 10.69 5.78
C VAL A 9 42.82 9.53 5.91
N ARG A 10 42.29 9.04 4.80
CA ARG A 10 41.32 7.92 4.80
C ARG A 10 41.93 6.54 5.02
N LYS A 11 43.23 6.34 4.77
CA LYS A 11 43.92 5.07 5.03
C LYS A 11 44.31 4.86 6.50
N ASN A 12 44.50 5.94 7.25
CA ASN A 12 44.90 5.85 8.66
C ASN A 12 43.74 5.61 9.63
N GLN A 13 42.51 5.96 9.27
CA GLN A 13 41.36 5.70 10.14
C GLN A 13 40.89 4.24 10.15
N ARG A 14 41.18 3.44 9.11
CA ARG A 14 40.84 2.02 9.07
C ARG A 14 41.82 1.10 9.80
N ARG A 15 43.03 1.56 10.08
CA ARG A 15 44.06 0.75 10.77
C ARG A 15 43.99 0.83 12.30
N ASN A 16 43.34 1.85 12.87
CA ASN A 16 43.26 2.03 14.33
C ASN A 16 42.05 1.36 14.96
N PHE A 17 41.09 0.82 14.18
CA PHE A 17 39.93 0.13 14.71
C PHE A 17 40.18 -1.37 15.03
N LEU A 18 41.32 -1.93 14.60
CA LEU A 18 41.65 -3.37 14.79
C LEU A 18 42.65 -3.65 15.91
N LYS A 19 43.08 -2.69 16.72
CA LYS A 19 44.13 -2.89 17.72
C LYS A 19 43.69 -2.86 19.20
N TYR A 20 42.38 -2.82 19.50
CA TYR A 20 41.88 -2.80 20.89
C TYR A 20 41.00 -4.01 21.28
N LEU A 21 41.33 -5.19 20.80
CA LEU A 21 40.61 -6.41 21.19
C LEU A 21 41.58 -7.58 21.51
N ILE A 22 42.55 -7.37 22.39
CA ILE A 22 43.20 -8.45 23.11
C ILE A 22 43.74 -7.86 24.43
N ALA A 23 43.09 -8.11 25.54
CA ALA A 23 43.59 -8.41 26.88
C ALA A 23 42.55 -8.04 27.94
N THR A 24 41.87 -9.01 28.50
CA THR A 24 41.85 -9.35 29.92
C THR A 24 40.86 -10.48 30.11
N GLY A 25 41.40 -11.66 30.35
CA GLY A 25 40.66 -12.75 30.91
C GLY A 25 40.52 -12.55 32.42
N ALA A 26 39.32 -12.75 32.96
CA ALA A 26 39.08 -13.18 34.31
C ALA A 26 37.65 -13.77 34.43
N SER A 27 37.61 -15.02 34.83
CA SER A 27 36.43 -15.79 35.11
C SER A 27 35.51 -15.18 36.14
N SER A 28 34.24 -15.07 35.85
CA SER A 28 33.16 -15.12 36.84
C SER A 28 31.92 -15.71 36.22
N SER A 29 31.65 -16.93 36.53
CA SER A 29 30.42 -17.67 36.27
C SER A 29 29.26 -17.00 37.02
N LEU A 30 28.53 -16.13 36.37
CA LEU A 30 27.20 -15.72 36.79
C LEU A 30 26.19 -16.49 35.95
N LEU A 31 25.50 -17.42 36.59
CA LEU A 31 24.28 -18.06 36.11
C LEU A 31 23.24 -16.95 35.85
N ALA A 32 23.25 -16.38 34.66
CA ALA A 32 22.13 -15.60 34.13
C ALA A 32 21.13 -16.60 33.58
N CYS A 33 20.08 -16.88 34.33
CA CYS A 33 18.80 -17.33 33.78
C CYS A 33 18.25 -16.23 32.88
N GLY A 34 18.85 -16.07 31.71
CA GLY A 34 18.30 -15.33 30.62
C GLY A 34 17.19 -16.18 30.00
N SER A 35 15.94 -15.81 30.18
CA SER A 35 14.84 -16.27 29.34
C SER A 35 15.32 -16.17 27.89
N LYS A 36 15.56 -17.32 27.25
CA LYS A 36 15.68 -17.40 25.79
C LYS A 36 14.35 -16.89 25.26
N ALA A 37 14.27 -15.60 24.90
CA ALA A 37 13.24 -15.17 24.01
C ALA A 37 13.30 -16.15 22.83
N GLN A 38 12.29 -16.97 22.68
CA GLN A 38 12.13 -17.87 21.54
C GLN A 38 12.15 -16.95 20.31
N ARG A 39 13.32 -16.85 19.67
CA ARG A 39 13.38 -16.36 18.29
C ARG A 39 12.64 -17.43 17.50
N GLY A 40 11.35 -17.19 17.25
CA GLY A 40 10.57 -18.01 16.35
C GLY A 40 11.43 -18.27 15.12
N GLU A 41 11.52 -19.53 14.69
CA GLU A 41 12.24 -19.87 13.46
C GLU A 41 11.75 -18.94 12.36
N ARG A 42 12.67 -18.17 11.77
CA ARG A 42 12.34 -17.27 10.66
C ARG A 42 11.92 -18.17 9.50
N ASN A 43 10.65 -18.10 9.14
CA ASN A 43 10.17 -18.78 7.93
C ASN A 43 10.71 -18.06 6.68
N LEU A 44 11.89 -18.48 6.22
CA LEU A 44 12.53 -17.92 5.03
C LEU A 44 11.87 -18.39 3.71
N ASN A 45 10.90 -19.30 3.78
CA ASN A 45 10.13 -19.78 2.65
C ASN A 45 8.75 -19.12 2.54
N ASN A 46 8.52 -18.03 3.28
CA ASN A 46 7.26 -17.30 3.21
C ASN A 46 7.05 -16.68 1.82
N PRO A 47 5.96 -16.98 1.12
CA PRO A 47 5.72 -16.52 -0.26
C PRO A 47 5.58 -14.98 -0.38
N LEU A 48 5.24 -14.29 0.70
CA LEU A 48 5.12 -12.82 0.72
C LEU A 48 6.48 -12.10 0.70
N LEU A 49 7.59 -12.77 0.99
CA LEU A 49 8.89 -12.11 1.17
C LEU A 49 9.30 -11.26 -0.04
N TRP A 50 9.14 -11.76 -1.27
CA TRP A 50 9.50 -11.02 -2.47
C TRP A 50 8.61 -9.80 -2.68
N ALA A 51 7.29 -9.96 -2.54
CA ALA A 51 6.33 -8.88 -2.73
C ALA A 51 6.52 -7.76 -1.70
N VAL A 52 6.68 -8.13 -0.42
CA VAL A 52 6.87 -7.16 0.68
C VAL A 52 8.24 -6.49 0.60
N ALA A 53 9.32 -7.24 0.30
CA ALA A 53 10.64 -6.66 0.11
C ALA A 53 10.64 -5.65 -1.04
N TRP A 54 10.00 -5.98 -2.17
CA TRP A 54 9.87 -5.08 -3.31
C TRP A 54 9.11 -3.79 -2.93
N LYS A 55 7.96 -3.89 -2.27
CA LYS A 55 7.20 -2.70 -1.81
C LYS A 55 8.01 -1.83 -0.86
N GLN A 56 8.83 -2.41 0.02
CA GLN A 56 9.56 -1.68 1.05
C GLN A 56 10.90 -1.13 0.59
N THR A 57 11.52 -1.71 -0.43
CA THR A 57 12.94 -1.42 -0.73
C THR A 57 13.24 -1.09 -2.18
N ALA A 58 12.35 -1.43 -3.12
CA ALA A 58 12.61 -1.17 -4.54
C ALA A 58 12.33 0.30 -4.88
N ALA A 59 13.32 0.96 -5.49
CA ALA A 59 13.14 2.30 -6.02
C ALA A 59 12.07 2.34 -7.13
N GLU A 60 11.89 1.23 -7.84
CA GLU A 60 10.86 1.04 -8.87
C GLU A 60 9.45 1.17 -8.30
N TYR A 61 9.19 0.69 -7.07
CA TYR A 61 7.92 0.92 -6.39
C TYR A 61 7.65 2.42 -6.23
N GLY A 62 8.61 3.16 -5.69
CA GLY A 62 8.50 4.61 -5.53
C GLY A 62 8.33 5.34 -6.87
N ALA A 63 9.06 4.91 -7.90
CA ALA A 63 8.96 5.48 -9.25
C ALA A 63 7.58 5.26 -9.87
N LEU A 64 6.99 4.07 -9.72
CA LEU A 64 5.63 3.78 -10.19
C LEU A 64 4.58 4.60 -9.44
N CYS A 65 4.73 4.77 -8.12
CA CYS A 65 3.84 5.63 -7.35
C CYS A 65 3.92 7.10 -7.83
N HIS A 66 5.13 7.65 -7.99
CA HIS A 66 5.29 9.00 -8.54
C HIS A 66 4.72 9.13 -9.95
N GLN A 67 4.91 8.12 -10.83
CA GLN A 67 4.33 8.10 -12.17
C GLN A 67 2.79 8.16 -12.10
N ALA A 68 2.16 7.39 -11.21
CA ALA A 68 0.72 7.38 -11.00
C ALA A 68 0.22 8.77 -10.54
N PHE A 69 0.83 9.38 -9.53
CA PHE A 69 0.42 10.68 -9.03
C PHE A 69 0.74 11.84 -9.99
N ASN A 70 1.83 11.78 -10.76
CA ASN A 70 2.12 12.74 -11.81
C ASN A 70 1.06 12.69 -12.93
N LEU A 71 0.62 11.48 -13.30
CA LEU A 71 -0.46 11.32 -14.27
C LEU A 71 -1.80 11.81 -13.70
N ALA A 72 -2.10 11.51 -12.43
CA ALA A 72 -3.28 12.03 -11.74
C ALA A 72 -3.29 13.56 -11.74
N LYS A 73 -2.16 14.19 -11.42
CA LYS A 73 -2.00 15.64 -11.45
C LYS A 73 -2.28 16.21 -12.84
N LEU A 74 -1.70 15.64 -13.89
CA LEU A 74 -1.93 16.06 -15.26
C LEU A 74 -3.44 16.00 -15.62
N ARG A 75 -4.16 14.97 -15.19
CA ARG A 75 -5.61 14.86 -15.43
C ARG A 75 -6.41 15.90 -14.67
N VAL A 76 -6.01 16.24 -13.46
CA VAL A 76 -6.63 17.33 -12.68
C VAL A 76 -6.37 18.67 -13.35
N GLU A 77 -5.14 18.95 -13.81
CA GLU A 77 -4.79 20.15 -14.56
C GLU A 77 -5.69 20.33 -15.81
N MET A 78 -5.80 19.28 -16.61
CA MET A 78 -6.68 19.29 -17.81
C MET A 78 -8.15 19.52 -17.43
N ALA A 79 -8.62 18.98 -16.32
CA ALA A 79 -9.99 19.18 -15.85
C ALA A 79 -10.23 20.62 -15.39
N ILE A 80 -9.26 21.23 -14.70
CA ILE A 80 -9.32 22.64 -14.28
C ILE A 80 -9.37 23.56 -15.50
N GLU A 81 -8.52 23.32 -16.50
CA GLU A 81 -8.49 24.12 -17.75
C GLU A 81 -9.78 24.02 -18.55
N SER A 82 -10.47 22.90 -18.49
CA SER A 82 -11.72 22.65 -19.23
C SER A 82 -12.99 22.80 -18.39
N ASP A 83 -12.88 23.26 -17.13
CA ASP A 83 -14.00 23.35 -16.21
C ASP A 83 -15.02 24.39 -16.66
N ASP A 84 -16.30 23.98 -16.73
CA ASP A 84 -17.43 24.87 -17.11
C ASP A 84 -18.11 25.51 -15.88
N GLY A 85 -17.59 25.25 -14.67
CA GLY A 85 -18.08 25.83 -13.42
C GLY A 85 -19.47 25.37 -12.97
N LYS A 86 -20.07 24.36 -13.63
CA LYS A 86 -21.41 23.87 -13.25
C LYS A 86 -21.40 23.05 -11.97
N LYS A 87 -20.32 22.31 -11.70
CA LYS A 87 -20.14 21.52 -10.49
C LYS A 87 -18.69 21.63 -10.02
N PRO A 88 -18.43 21.72 -8.72
CA PRO A 88 -17.07 21.69 -8.21
C PRO A 88 -16.34 20.41 -8.67
N LEU A 89 -15.03 20.51 -8.91
CA LEU A 89 -14.20 19.36 -9.26
C LEU A 89 -13.93 18.51 -8.03
N ALA A 90 -13.85 17.20 -8.22
CA ALA A 90 -13.50 16.27 -7.14
C ALA A 90 -12.69 15.07 -7.62
N VAL A 91 -11.94 14.49 -6.69
CA VAL A 91 -11.28 13.19 -6.83
C VAL A 91 -11.74 12.26 -5.71
N ILE A 92 -11.79 10.96 -6.00
CA ILE A 92 -11.99 9.91 -4.99
C ILE A 92 -10.70 9.11 -4.88
N THR A 93 -10.28 8.83 -3.67
CA THR A 93 -9.12 7.95 -3.40
C THR A 93 -9.47 6.88 -2.39
N ASP A 94 -8.99 5.65 -2.63
CA ASP A 94 -8.83 4.67 -1.57
C ASP A 94 -7.72 5.10 -0.61
N MET A 95 -7.56 4.39 0.51
CA MET A 95 -6.57 4.73 1.54
C MET A 95 -5.39 3.76 1.55
N ASP A 96 -5.63 2.47 1.88
CA ASP A 96 -4.58 1.49 2.11
C ASP A 96 -3.86 1.12 0.80
N ASP A 97 -2.53 1.16 0.83
CA ASP A 97 -1.68 0.90 -0.34
C ASP A 97 -1.95 1.81 -1.56
N THR A 98 -2.85 2.79 -1.40
CA THR A 98 -3.13 3.84 -2.39
C THR A 98 -2.50 5.16 -2.00
N ILE A 99 -2.82 5.69 -0.81
CA ILE A 99 -2.21 6.91 -0.27
C ILE A 99 -1.45 6.65 1.04
N ILE A 100 -1.82 5.60 1.77
CA ILE A 100 -1.17 5.10 2.98
C ILE A 100 -0.38 3.86 2.64
N HIS A 101 0.93 3.89 2.86
CA HIS A 101 1.81 2.76 2.63
C HIS A 101 1.75 1.78 3.80
N ALA A 102 1.05 0.67 3.63
CA ALA A 102 0.80 -0.34 4.65
C ALA A 102 1.79 -1.52 4.63
N ALA A 103 2.90 -1.44 3.88
CA ALA A 103 3.84 -2.57 3.74
C ALA A 103 4.47 -3.03 5.08
N SER A 104 4.51 -2.16 6.10
CA SER A 104 4.98 -2.56 7.44
C SER A 104 4.04 -3.54 8.15
N TYR A 105 2.74 -3.55 7.83
CA TYR A 105 1.81 -4.60 8.26
C TYR A 105 2.27 -5.98 7.77
N TRP A 106 2.56 -6.09 6.49
CA TRP A 106 3.01 -7.35 5.89
C TRP A 106 4.33 -7.84 6.49
N GLY A 107 5.26 -6.91 6.75
CA GLY A 107 6.49 -7.22 7.47
C GLY A 107 6.24 -7.70 8.91
N TYR A 108 5.24 -7.12 9.58
CA TYR A 108 4.82 -7.52 10.92
C TYR A 108 4.16 -8.90 10.91
N LEU A 109 3.29 -9.19 9.94
CA LEU A 109 2.64 -10.48 9.70
C LEU A 109 3.68 -11.59 9.44
N ILE A 110 4.64 -11.36 8.55
CA ILE A 110 5.71 -12.31 8.23
C ILE A 110 6.54 -12.66 9.49
N LYS A 111 6.83 -11.68 10.36
CA LYS A 111 7.54 -11.92 11.63
C LYS A 111 6.78 -12.83 12.59
N GLN A 112 5.46 -12.92 12.45
CA GLN A 112 4.61 -13.83 13.20
C GLN A 112 4.45 -15.20 12.52
N GLY A 113 5.18 -15.46 11.43
CA GLY A 113 5.15 -16.73 10.69
C GLY A 113 3.91 -16.92 9.81
N LYS A 114 3.14 -15.85 9.54
CA LYS A 114 1.94 -15.91 8.72
C LYS A 114 2.25 -15.53 7.27
N ASP A 115 1.48 -16.08 6.35
CA ASP A 115 1.64 -15.96 4.89
C ASP A 115 0.37 -15.55 4.15
N PHE A 116 -0.72 -15.34 4.85
CA PHE A 116 -2.00 -14.80 4.37
C PHE A 116 -2.43 -13.63 5.24
N PHE A 117 -3.30 -12.77 4.74
CA PHE A 117 -3.90 -11.68 5.52
C PHE A 117 -4.52 -12.26 6.81
N ASP A 118 -4.44 -11.50 7.89
CA ASP A 118 -4.94 -11.92 9.20
C ASP A 118 -5.49 -10.71 9.95
N ASP A 119 -6.81 -10.69 10.15
CA ASP A 119 -7.53 -9.59 10.82
C ASP A 119 -6.95 -9.28 12.19
N LYS A 120 -6.65 -10.30 12.98
CA LYS A 120 -6.13 -10.10 14.34
C LYS A 120 -4.78 -9.40 14.32
N VAL A 121 -3.91 -9.75 13.35
CA VAL A 121 -2.62 -9.07 13.16
C VAL A 121 -2.83 -7.65 12.67
N TRP A 122 -3.80 -7.43 11.79
CA TRP A 122 -4.18 -6.12 11.31
C TRP A 122 -4.69 -5.22 12.44
N ASP A 123 -5.59 -5.72 13.28
CA ASP A 123 -6.13 -5.01 14.43
C ASP A 123 -5.05 -4.66 15.46
N ASP A 124 -4.09 -5.55 15.67
CA ASP A 124 -2.93 -5.31 16.54
C ASP A 124 -1.95 -4.27 15.95
N TRP A 125 -1.82 -4.21 14.63
CA TRP A 125 -0.88 -3.34 13.94
C TRP A 125 -1.43 -1.92 13.71
N LEU A 126 -2.69 -1.81 13.32
CA LEU A 126 -3.31 -0.55 12.89
C LEU A 126 -3.16 0.60 13.91
N PRO A 127 -3.43 0.38 15.22
CA PRO A 127 -3.31 1.45 16.23
C PRO A 127 -1.87 1.92 16.48
N LYS A 128 -0.86 1.22 15.96
CA LYS A 128 0.56 1.57 16.18
C LYS A 128 1.06 2.67 15.24
N ASN A 129 0.26 3.08 14.25
CA ASN A 129 0.62 4.09 13.25
C ASN A 129 2.00 3.86 12.59
N LEU A 130 2.34 2.59 12.32
CA LEU A 130 3.57 2.21 11.61
C LEU A 130 3.39 2.36 10.09
N ILE A 131 2.87 3.50 9.69
CA ILE A 131 2.49 3.86 8.33
C ILE A 131 3.32 5.05 7.82
N THR A 132 3.40 5.17 6.51
CA THR A 132 3.91 6.36 5.83
C THR A 132 2.99 6.74 4.67
N ALA A 133 3.13 7.94 4.14
CA ALA A 133 2.45 8.28 2.89
C ALA A 133 3.08 7.50 1.72
N VAL A 134 2.25 7.05 0.78
CA VAL A 134 2.74 6.51 -0.49
C VAL A 134 3.48 7.62 -1.24
N PRO A 135 4.66 7.35 -1.85
CA PRO A 135 5.43 8.37 -2.54
C PRO A 135 4.62 9.17 -3.57
N GLY A 136 4.60 10.49 -3.42
CA GLY A 136 3.85 11.41 -4.28
C GLY A 136 2.39 11.66 -3.88
N SER A 137 1.79 10.86 -2.98
CA SER A 137 0.38 11.01 -2.61
C SER A 137 0.07 12.33 -1.92
N LEU A 138 0.88 12.72 -0.93
CA LEU A 138 0.64 13.94 -0.15
C LEU A 138 0.75 15.20 -1.02
N ASP A 139 1.76 15.27 -1.90
CA ASP A 139 1.98 16.38 -2.81
C ASP A 139 0.82 16.52 -3.81
N PHE A 140 0.35 15.39 -4.35
CA PHE A 140 -0.81 15.37 -5.25
C PHE A 140 -2.10 15.86 -4.55
N LEU A 141 -2.39 15.36 -3.35
CA LEU A 141 -3.60 15.73 -2.63
C LEU A 141 -3.57 17.19 -2.17
N ARG A 142 -2.41 17.73 -1.78
CA ARG A 142 -2.24 19.15 -1.50
C ARG A 142 -2.46 19.99 -2.75
N TYR A 143 -1.91 19.57 -3.88
CA TYR A 143 -2.15 20.21 -5.16
C TYR A 143 -3.65 20.29 -5.49
N CYS A 144 -4.43 19.22 -5.23
CA CYS A 144 -5.88 19.24 -5.42
C CYS A 144 -6.55 20.34 -4.59
N THR A 145 -6.27 20.41 -3.28
CA THR A 145 -6.90 21.41 -2.41
C THR A 145 -6.46 22.84 -2.71
N GLU A 146 -5.19 23.05 -3.06
CA GLU A 146 -4.66 24.36 -3.49
C GLU A 146 -5.35 24.88 -4.76
N ASN A 147 -5.92 23.98 -5.57
CA ASN A 147 -6.66 24.30 -6.80
C ASN A 147 -8.18 24.08 -6.67
N SER A 148 -8.71 24.06 -5.45
CA SER A 148 -10.15 23.95 -5.17
C SER A 148 -10.79 22.65 -5.71
N VAL A 149 -10.03 21.57 -5.79
CA VAL A 149 -10.51 20.23 -6.12
C VAL A 149 -10.74 19.45 -4.83
N GLU A 150 -11.99 19.03 -4.61
CA GLU A 150 -12.38 18.28 -3.39
C GLU A 150 -11.84 16.87 -3.42
N ILE A 151 -11.49 16.35 -2.24
CA ILE A 151 -10.94 15.01 -2.08
C ILE A 151 -11.87 14.18 -1.22
N PHE A 152 -12.29 13.03 -1.72
CA PHE A 152 -13.08 12.05 -0.96
C PHE A 152 -12.27 10.79 -0.72
N TYR A 153 -12.08 10.46 0.56
CA TYR A 153 -11.42 9.23 1.02
C TYR A 153 -12.48 8.15 1.19
N VAL A 154 -12.29 7.01 0.53
CA VAL A 154 -13.28 5.92 0.56
C VAL A 154 -12.53 4.61 0.79
N THR A 155 -12.61 4.06 1.99
CA THR A 155 -11.90 2.84 2.37
C THR A 155 -12.85 1.76 2.84
N ASN A 156 -12.38 0.50 2.78
CA ASN A 156 -13.05 -0.65 3.35
C ASN A 156 -12.18 -1.22 4.48
N ARG A 157 -12.64 -1.08 5.70
CA ARG A 157 -11.97 -1.55 6.91
C ARG A 157 -13.00 -1.95 7.96
N ASP A 158 -12.72 -2.97 8.78
CA ASP A 158 -13.49 -3.29 9.97
C ASP A 158 -12.58 -3.63 11.16
N GLN A 159 -12.48 -2.71 12.11
CA GLN A 159 -11.80 -2.85 13.40
C GLN A 159 -12.78 -2.57 14.54
N GLY A 160 -14.02 -3.05 14.39
CA GLY A 160 -15.08 -2.82 15.36
C GLY A 160 -15.56 -1.37 15.40
N GLU A 161 -15.97 -0.91 16.57
CA GLU A 161 -16.61 0.41 16.75
C GLU A 161 -15.69 1.59 16.43
N ARG A 162 -14.36 1.40 16.56
CA ARG A 162 -13.37 2.46 16.37
C ARG A 162 -12.79 2.53 14.95
N THR A 163 -13.34 1.79 14.02
CA THR A 163 -12.83 1.73 12.63
C THR A 163 -12.73 3.12 11.99
N TYR A 164 -13.79 3.92 12.16
CA TYR A 164 -13.84 5.27 11.58
C TYR A 164 -12.77 6.19 12.21
N GLU A 165 -12.64 6.17 13.53
CA GLU A 165 -11.66 6.98 14.23
C GLU A 165 -10.23 6.62 13.80
N TYR A 166 -9.89 5.34 13.71
CA TYR A 166 -8.57 4.92 13.23
C TYR A 166 -8.28 5.41 11.82
N ALA A 167 -9.24 5.33 10.92
CA ALA A 167 -9.08 5.82 9.55
C ALA A 167 -8.84 7.34 9.53
N LEU A 168 -9.63 8.10 10.30
CA LEU A 168 -9.50 9.54 10.41
C LEU A 168 -8.18 9.95 11.08
N ASP A 169 -7.81 9.28 12.16
CA ASP A 169 -6.55 9.53 12.89
C ASP A 169 -5.33 9.32 11.98
N GLN A 170 -5.34 8.32 11.11
CA GLN A 170 -4.24 8.06 10.19
C GLN A 170 -4.13 9.13 9.09
N LEU A 171 -5.25 9.61 8.55
CA LEU A 171 -5.25 10.74 7.61
C LEU A 171 -4.65 11.99 8.26
N ASN A 172 -5.05 12.29 9.50
CA ASN A 172 -4.52 13.42 10.26
C ASN A 172 -3.04 13.23 10.63
N TYR A 173 -2.64 12.03 11.06
CA TYR A 173 -1.26 11.70 11.39
C TYR A 173 -0.30 11.93 10.22
N LEU A 174 -0.74 11.62 9.01
CA LEU A 174 0.03 11.83 7.78
C LEU A 174 -0.17 13.22 7.16
N ASN A 175 -0.94 14.10 7.81
CA ASN A 175 -1.25 15.45 7.35
C ASN A 175 -1.90 15.51 5.94
N PHE A 176 -2.76 14.55 5.63
CA PHE A 176 -3.56 14.61 4.42
C PHE A 176 -4.65 15.69 4.52
N PRO A 177 -4.88 16.48 3.46
CA PRO A 177 -5.90 17.52 3.46
C PRO A 177 -7.31 16.92 3.50
N ASN A 178 -8.32 17.72 3.84
CA ASN A 178 -9.74 17.30 3.90
C ASN A 178 -9.98 16.06 4.80
N ALA A 179 -9.14 15.86 5.81
CA ALA A 179 -9.27 14.74 6.75
C ALA A 179 -10.38 15.03 7.77
N ASP A 180 -11.64 14.92 7.35
CA ASP A 180 -12.82 15.20 8.17
C ASP A 180 -14.02 14.30 7.82
N LYS A 181 -15.11 14.44 8.60
CA LYS A 181 -16.32 13.60 8.46
C LYS A 181 -17.10 13.80 7.15
N ASN A 182 -16.87 14.89 6.43
CA ASN A 182 -17.59 15.15 5.18
C ASN A 182 -16.90 14.46 3.99
N HIS A 183 -15.60 14.17 4.14
CA HIS A 183 -14.73 13.67 3.09
C HIS A 183 -14.30 12.22 3.30
N LEU A 184 -14.46 11.65 4.50
CA LEU A 184 -14.12 10.26 4.79
C LEU A 184 -15.37 9.36 4.82
N THR A 185 -15.35 8.32 4.00
CA THR A 185 -16.31 7.20 4.05
C THR A 185 -15.58 5.90 4.37
N VAL A 186 -16.03 5.19 5.41
CA VAL A 186 -15.49 3.89 5.80
C VAL A 186 -16.60 2.85 5.67
N TYR A 187 -16.39 1.88 4.78
CA TYR A 187 -17.27 0.71 4.63
C TYR A 187 -16.74 -0.42 5.50
N ARG A 188 -17.59 -0.98 6.35
CA ARG A 188 -17.26 -2.09 7.26
C ARG A 188 -17.76 -3.44 6.73
N ASP A 189 -19.02 -3.48 6.31
CA ASP A 189 -19.70 -4.72 5.96
C ASP A 189 -19.66 -5.04 4.46
N THR A 190 -19.06 -4.17 3.66
CA THR A 190 -19.00 -4.33 2.20
C THR A 190 -17.77 -3.64 1.61
N SER A 191 -17.21 -4.21 0.55
CA SER A 191 -16.17 -3.58 -0.28
C SER A 191 -16.76 -2.83 -1.48
N ASP A 192 -18.08 -2.63 -1.54
CA ASP A 192 -18.72 -1.88 -2.62
C ASP A 192 -18.67 -0.37 -2.36
N LYS A 193 -17.77 0.32 -3.06
CA LYS A 193 -17.59 1.78 -2.97
C LYS A 193 -18.52 2.57 -3.93
N MET A 194 -19.33 1.88 -4.72
CA MET A 194 -20.22 2.52 -5.71
C MET A 194 -21.23 3.51 -5.12
N PRO A 195 -21.84 3.28 -3.93
CA PRO A 195 -22.78 4.25 -3.35
C PRO A 195 -22.14 5.62 -3.11
N THR A 196 -20.92 5.69 -2.55
CA THR A 196 -20.20 6.96 -2.34
C THR A 196 -19.84 7.60 -3.68
N LYS A 197 -19.31 6.82 -4.64
CA LYS A 197 -18.99 7.31 -5.98
C LYS A 197 -20.21 7.97 -6.64
N LEU A 198 -21.38 7.33 -6.61
CA LEU A 198 -22.62 7.88 -7.18
C LEU A 198 -23.09 9.14 -6.44
N SER A 199 -22.92 9.17 -5.11
CA SER A 199 -23.26 10.34 -4.29
C SER A 199 -22.37 11.54 -4.63
N VAL A 200 -21.07 11.34 -4.73
CA VAL A 200 -20.10 12.39 -5.13
C VAL A 200 -20.40 12.88 -6.56
N SER A 201 -20.58 11.98 -7.53
CA SER A 201 -20.84 12.33 -8.93
C SER A 201 -22.13 13.14 -9.15
N LYS A 202 -23.12 13.05 -8.23
CA LYS A 202 -24.33 13.88 -8.29
C LYS A 202 -24.02 15.35 -8.00
N LYS A 203 -23.10 15.62 -7.07
CA LYS A 203 -22.79 16.97 -6.56
C LYS A 203 -21.57 17.58 -7.22
N TYR A 204 -20.60 16.77 -7.62
CA TYR A 204 -19.29 17.15 -8.09
C TYR A 204 -19.06 16.63 -9.52
N ASN A 205 -18.17 17.29 -10.25
CA ASN A 205 -17.55 16.74 -11.44
C ASN A 205 -16.40 15.85 -11.00
N LEU A 206 -16.64 14.53 -10.98
CA LEU A 206 -15.64 13.53 -10.57
C LEU A 206 -14.60 13.37 -11.68
N VAL A 207 -13.42 13.95 -11.47
CA VAL A 207 -12.32 13.99 -12.45
C VAL A 207 -11.70 12.61 -12.59
N LEU A 208 -11.28 12.02 -11.47
CA LEU A 208 -10.62 10.71 -11.43
C LEU A 208 -10.80 10.00 -10.09
N MET A 209 -10.47 8.73 -10.09
CA MET A 209 -10.39 7.89 -8.90
C MET A 209 -9.01 7.26 -8.81
N LEU A 210 -8.50 7.10 -7.58
CA LEU A 210 -7.23 6.44 -7.29
C LEU A 210 -7.49 5.21 -6.43
N GLY A 211 -6.78 4.13 -6.72
CA GLY A 211 -6.84 2.89 -5.95
C GLY A 211 -5.71 1.95 -6.34
N ASP A 212 -5.38 1.02 -5.46
CA ASP A 212 -4.46 -0.09 -5.73
C ASP A 212 -5.21 -1.32 -6.28
N ASN A 213 -6.54 -1.27 -6.24
CA ASN A 213 -7.42 -2.37 -6.57
C ASN A 213 -8.50 -1.96 -7.56
N LEU A 214 -8.74 -2.75 -8.60
CA LEU A 214 -9.74 -2.42 -9.64
C LEU A 214 -11.17 -2.31 -9.09
N ASN A 215 -11.46 -2.92 -7.95
CA ASN A 215 -12.75 -2.76 -7.25
C ASN A 215 -13.00 -1.34 -6.73
N ASP A 216 -11.97 -0.54 -6.55
CA ASP A 216 -12.09 0.87 -6.16
C ASP A 216 -12.78 1.70 -7.25
N TYR A 217 -12.73 1.24 -8.48
CA TYR A 217 -13.32 1.90 -9.63
C TYR A 217 -14.71 1.40 -9.98
N LYS A 218 -14.86 0.05 -10.08
CA LYS A 218 -16.11 -0.59 -10.47
C LYS A 218 -16.33 -1.88 -9.69
N ARG A 219 -17.56 -2.09 -9.21
CA ARG A 219 -17.95 -3.34 -8.57
C ARG A 219 -17.84 -4.56 -9.48
N ASP A 220 -17.90 -4.39 -10.79
CA ASP A 220 -17.78 -5.44 -11.80
C ASP A 220 -16.50 -6.27 -11.65
N TYR A 221 -15.42 -5.70 -11.10
CA TYR A 221 -14.18 -6.41 -10.84
C TYR A 221 -14.21 -7.36 -9.64
N TYR A 222 -15.34 -7.42 -8.92
CA TYR A 222 -15.50 -8.32 -7.76
C TYR A 222 -15.88 -9.73 -8.21
N VAL A 223 -15.07 -10.34 -9.06
CA VAL A 223 -15.25 -11.67 -9.66
C VAL A 223 -14.32 -12.70 -9.03
N LYS A 224 -14.63 -13.99 -9.26
CA LYS A 224 -13.89 -15.14 -8.72
C LYS A 224 -13.07 -15.88 -9.78
N ASP A 225 -12.90 -15.28 -10.94
CA ASP A 225 -12.22 -15.87 -12.09
C ASP A 225 -11.18 -14.90 -12.65
N ILE A 226 -9.96 -15.40 -12.85
CA ILE A 226 -8.82 -14.60 -13.30
C ILE A 226 -9.06 -14.08 -14.72
N ASP A 227 -9.48 -14.93 -15.63
CA ASP A 227 -9.60 -14.56 -17.05
C ASP A 227 -10.81 -13.63 -17.28
N GLN A 228 -11.88 -13.80 -16.50
CA GLN A 228 -12.98 -12.84 -16.47
C GLN A 228 -12.50 -11.48 -15.98
N ARG A 229 -11.69 -11.43 -14.92
CA ARG A 229 -11.15 -10.17 -14.37
C ARG A 229 -10.25 -9.46 -15.39
N TYR A 230 -9.38 -10.20 -16.08
CA TYR A 230 -8.56 -9.66 -17.16
C TYR A 230 -9.41 -9.15 -18.34
N SER A 231 -10.44 -9.88 -18.74
CA SER A 231 -11.34 -9.45 -19.82
C SER A 231 -12.07 -8.14 -19.49
N LEU A 232 -12.47 -7.96 -18.23
CA LEU A 232 -13.06 -6.69 -17.75
C LEU A 232 -12.03 -5.55 -17.79
N MET A 233 -10.79 -5.82 -17.38
CA MET A 233 -9.70 -4.84 -17.44
C MET A 233 -9.43 -4.39 -18.88
N GLU A 234 -9.35 -5.31 -19.82
CA GLU A 234 -9.15 -4.97 -21.23
C GLU A 234 -10.32 -4.17 -21.82
N LYS A 235 -11.55 -4.48 -21.43
CA LYS A 235 -12.74 -3.70 -21.83
C LYS A 235 -12.66 -2.25 -21.38
N ASP A 236 -12.07 -2.01 -20.21
CA ASP A 236 -11.95 -0.69 -19.60
C ASP A 236 -10.55 -0.06 -19.83
N ASN A 237 -9.71 -0.60 -20.72
CA ASN A 237 -8.31 -0.23 -20.88
C ASN A 237 -8.09 1.27 -21.15
N HIS A 238 -9.05 1.92 -21.81
CA HIS A 238 -9.02 3.36 -22.11
C HIS A 238 -9.24 4.26 -20.88
N ASP A 239 -9.78 3.73 -19.79
CA ASP A 239 -10.02 4.47 -18.55
C ASP A 239 -8.75 4.54 -17.66
N TYR A 240 -7.82 3.59 -17.82
CA TYR A 240 -6.57 3.60 -17.03
C TYR A 240 -5.66 4.76 -17.45
N GLY A 241 -5.24 5.53 -16.46
CA GLY A 241 -4.49 6.76 -16.70
C GLY A 241 -5.35 7.94 -17.17
N ASN A 242 -6.65 7.75 -17.37
CA ASN A 242 -7.62 8.81 -17.67
C ASN A 242 -8.53 9.10 -16.48
N LYS A 243 -9.34 8.12 -16.09
CA LYS A 243 -10.27 8.19 -14.96
C LYS A 243 -9.85 7.34 -13.79
N PHE A 244 -9.06 6.29 -14.05
CA PHE A 244 -8.59 5.34 -13.07
C PHE A 244 -7.07 5.40 -12.98
N ILE A 245 -6.58 5.77 -11.82
CA ILE A 245 -5.15 5.79 -11.50
C ILE A 245 -4.86 4.62 -10.58
N VAL A 246 -4.13 3.64 -11.08
CA VAL A 246 -3.81 2.39 -10.36
C VAL A 246 -2.46 2.52 -9.68
N LEU A 247 -2.42 2.23 -8.38
CA LEU A 247 -1.19 2.12 -7.60
C LEU A 247 -0.73 0.65 -7.53
N PRO A 248 0.58 0.37 -7.50
CA PRO A 248 1.08 -0.99 -7.47
C PRO A 248 0.89 -1.65 -6.10
N ASN A 249 0.16 -2.77 -6.03
CA ASN A 249 0.04 -3.58 -4.82
C ASN A 249 0.15 -5.09 -5.10
N PRO A 250 1.34 -5.70 -4.93
CA PRO A 250 1.55 -7.13 -5.10
C PRO A 250 1.22 -7.96 -3.85
N THR A 251 0.78 -7.35 -2.76
CA THR A 251 0.59 -8.05 -1.48
C THR A 251 -0.87 -8.34 -1.17
N ASP A 252 -1.79 -7.49 -1.62
CA ASP A 252 -3.20 -7.57 -1.28
C ASP A 252 -4.10 -7.02 -2.39
N GLY A 253 -5.39 -7.22 -2.23
CA GLY A 253 -6.44 -6.72 -3.10
C GLY A 253 -7.38 -7.80 -3.60
N HIS A 254 -8.49 -7.40 -4.22
CA HIS A 254 -9.47 -8.37 -4.72
C HIS A 254 -9.01 -9.18 -5.95
N TRP A 255 -7.80 -8.98 -6.45
CA TRP A 255 -7.15 -9.93 -7.36
C TRP A 255 -6.90 -11.28 -6.66
N VAL A 256 -6.69 -11.27 -5.35
CA VAL A 256 -6.62 -12.44 -4.48
C VAL A 256 -7.91 -13.27 -4.59
N ARG A 257 -9.07 -12.60 -4.58
CA ARG A 257 -10.36 -13.26 -4.75
C ARG A 257 -10.49 -14.01 -6.08
N ALA A 258 -9.89 -13.52 -7.14
CA ALA A 258 -9.93 -14.21 -8.44
C ALA A 258 -9.12 -15.51 -8.43
N ILE A 259 -8.13 -15.65 -7.55
CA ILE A 259 -7.33 -16.86 -7.37
C ILE A 259 -8.04 -17.84 -6.42
N PHE A 260 -8.47 -17.36 -5.26
CA PHE A 260 -8.90 -18.22 -4.15
C PHE A 260 -10.43 -18.38 -4.04
N GLY A 261 -11.21 -17.58 -4.79
CA GLY A 261 -12.67 -17.54 -4.66
C GLY A 261 -13.19 -16.66 -3.51
N GLU A 262 -12.30 -16.18 -2.65
CA GLU A 262 -12.55 -15.31 -1.51
C GLU A 262 -11.45 -14.28 -1.32
N SER A 263 -11.74 -13.16 -0.66
CA SER A 263 -10.76 -12.05 -0.50
C SER A 263 -9.76 -12.29 0.63
N GLU A 264 -10.11 -13.12 1.59
CA GLU A 264 -9.30 -13.45 2.78
C GLU A 264 -9.16 -14.97 2.88
N PRO A 265 -8.31 -15.60 2.05
CA PRO A 265 -8.16 -17.04 2.02
C PRO A 265 -7.51 -17.57 3.30
N LEU A 266 -7.99 -18.71 3.78
CA LEU A 266 -7.41 -19.40 4.95
C LEU A 266 -6.00 -19.92 4.63
N PRO A 267 -5.08 -19.94 5.61
CA PRO A 267 -3.70 -20.42 5.45
C PRO A 267 -3.64 -21.97 5.45
N ASN A 268 -4.18 -22.62 4.44
CA ASN A 268 -4.19 -24.08 4.27
C ASN A 268 -3.46 -24.51 2.99
N ASP A 269 -3.22 -25.82 2.85
CA ASP A 269 -2.45 -26.37 1.73
C ASP A 269 -3.20 -26.29 0.39
N ASP A 270 -4.53 -26.30 0.41
CA ASP A 270 -5.35 -26.14 -0.80
C ASP A 270 -5.14 -24.74 -1.38
N ASN A 271 -5.20 -23.70 -0.54
CA ASN A 271 -4.97 -22.33 -0.97
C ASN A 271 -3.50 -22.10 -1.39
N ARG A 272 -2.52 -22.73 -0.73
CA ARG A 272 -1.12 -22.69 -1.19
C ARG A 272 -0.95 -23.34 -2.56
N SER A 273 -1.69 -24.43 -2.83
CA SER A 273 -1.71 -25.10 -4.14
C SER A 273 -2.36 -24.22 -5.22
N LEU A 274 -3.42 -23.48 -4.89
CA LEU A 274 -4.03 -22.49 -5.79
C LEU A 274 -3.07 -21.36 -6.11
N LEU A 275 -2.35 -20.82 -5.10
CA LEU A 275 -1.33 -19.80 -5.31
C LEU A 275 -0.20 -20.29 -6.22
N PHE A 276 0.30 -21.51 -6.00
CA PHE A 276 1.31 -22.12 -6.86
C PHE A 276 0.81 -22.25 -8.30
N SER A 277 -0.41 -22.72 -8.49
CA SER A 277 -1.03 -22.87 -9.82
C SER A 277 -1.19 -21.52 -10.52
N ALA A 278 -1.60 -20.48 -9.79
CA ALA A 278 -1.71 -19.13 -10.32
C ALA A 278 -0.34 -18.56 -10.73
N ALA A 279 0.69 -18.80 -9.91
CA ALA A 279 2.05 -18.30 -10.18
C ALA A 279 2.74 -19.02 -11.36
N THR A 280 2.34 -20.26 -11.66
CA THR A 280 2.94 -21.10 -12.72
C THR A 280 2.10 -21.20 -13.98
N ARG A 281 0.93 -20.54 -14.03
CA ARG A 281 0.07 -20.54 -15.23
C ARG A 281 0.71 -19.76 -16.38
N VAL A 282 0.31 -20.09 -17.60
CA VAL A 282 0.65 -19.27 -18.77
C VAL A 282 -0.01 -17.90 -18.62
N SER A 283 0.76 -16.84 -18.84
CA SER A 283 0.23 -15.48 -18.77
C SER A 283 -0.92 -15.28 -19.75
N TRP A 284 -1.90 -14.48 -19.35
CA TRP A 284 -3.02 -14.10 -20.21
C TRP A 284 -2.52 -13.41 -21.49
N ASN A 285 -3.04 -13.78 -22.64
CA ASN A 285 -2.59 -13.36 -23.97
C ASN A 285 -3.66 -12.57 -24.75
N GLY A 286 -4.73 -12.12 -24.12
CA GLY A 286 -5.80 -11.34 -24.73
C GLY A 286 -6.84 -12.17 -25.50
N LYS A 287 -6.87 -13.53 -25.34
CA LYS A 287 -7.79 -14.42 -26.02
C LYS A 287 -8.78 -15.06 -25.05
#